data_6dc6f27a800ae7b833a71cdb91de7dad
#
_entry.id   6dc6f27a800ae7b833a71cdb91de7dad
#
_cell.length_a   1.000
_cell.length_b   1.000
_cell.length_c   1.000
_cell.angle_alpha   90.00
_cell.angle_beta   90.00
_cell.angle_gamma   90.00
#
_symmetry.space_group_name_H-M   'P 1'
#
loop_
_entity.id
_entity.type
_entity.pdbx_description
1 polymer ?
#
loop_
_entity_poly.entity_id
_entity_poly.type
_entity_poly.pdbx_seq_one_letter_code
_entity_poly.pdbx_strand_id
1 'polypeptide(L)'
;DGLDFLRFGRIQRTYESLIKEARIDDAIIVGFHYEDVDKRREEFHPQGSRSHLTIQSVGKEILPFIDSTFSTLKVGNARLLVGDSLAGSIALLTALTYPTIFSRVAMLSPHSDDKVLDKLNQCANKEQLTIWHVIGLDEKDFTLPTNGKRADFLTPNRELAEQIKKYNITYYYDEFEGGHQWKDWKPLLSDILLYFLRKNTDDQHYE
;
A
#
# COMPACT_ATOMS: atom_id res chain seq x y z
N ASP A 1 3.91 7.06 5.07
CA ASP A 1 5.11 7.66 4.45
C ASP A 1 4.78 8.76 3.40
N GLY A 2 3.65 9.47 3.58
CA GLY A 2 3.13 10.40 2.57
C GLY A 2 4.13 11.45 2.06
N LEU A 3 4.96 12.04 2.93
CA LEU A 3 5.99 12.98 2.49
C LEU A 3 7.11 12.30 1.68
N ASP A 4 7.42 11.04 1.96
CA ASP A 4 8.45 10.28 1.24
C ASP A 4 7.95 9.92 -0.17
N PHE A 5 6.68 9.54 -0.32
CA PHE A 5 6.03 9.38 -1.61
C PHE A 5 6.07 10.67 -2.44
N LEU A 6 5.88 11.82 -1.80
CA LEU A 6 5.94 13.12 -2.47
C LEU A 6 7.37 13.50 -2.85
N ARG A 7 8.31 13.42 -1.91
CA ARG A 7 9.70 13.91 -2.06
C ARG A 7 10.56 12.96 -2.89
N PHE A 8 10.58 11.68 -2.54
CA PHE A 8 11.43 10.66 -3.15
C PHE A 8 10.71 9.92 -4.28
N GLY A 9 9.46 9.54 -4.05
CA GLY A 9 8.62 8.86 -5.03
C GLY A 9 8.17 9.75 -6.18
N ARG A 10 8.07 11.07 -5.96
CA ARG A 10 7.54 12.03 -6.94
C ARG A 10 6.14 11.65 -7.43
N ILE A 11 5.30 11.14 -6.54
CA ILE A 11 3.96 10.62 -6.86
C ILE A 11 3.08 11.65 -7.56
N GLN A 12 3.16 12.93 -7.16
CA GLN A 12 2.41 14.01 -7.80
C GLN A 12 2.76 14.11 -9.29
N ARG A 13 4.06 14.13 -9.62
CA ARG A 13 4.52 14.24 -11.02
C ARG A 13 4.05 13.05 -11.86
N THR A 14 4.14 11.83 -11.31
CA THR A 14 3.68 10.61 -11.98
C THR A 14 2.17 10.66 -12.21
N TYR A 15 1.39 11.05 -11.21
CA TYR A 15 -0.06 11.22 -11.31
C TYR A 15 -0.44 12.26 -12.36
N GLU A 16 0.14 13.47 -12.31
CA GLU A 16 -0.14 14.55 -13.26
C GLU A 16 0.20 14.16 -14.71
N SER A 17 1.28 13.39 -14.94
CA SER A 17 1.63 12.88 -16.25
C SER A 17 0.56 11.92 -16.78
N LEU A 18 0.14 10.95 -15.97
CA LEU A 18 -0.87 9.96 -16.36
C LEU A 18 -2.26 10.59 -16.59
N ILE A 19 -2.63 11.62 -15.81
CA ILE A 19 -3.84 12.40 -16.03
C ILE A 19 -3.77 13.17 -17.36
N LYS A 20 -2.64 13.85 -17.63
CA LYS A 20 -2.43 14.58 -18.88
C LYS A 20 -2.49 13.67 -20.10
N GLU A 21 -2.01 12.45 -19.97
CA GLU A 21 -2.07 11.42 -21.00
C GLU A 21 -3.45 10.74 -21.10
N ALA A 22 -4.41 11.14 -20.27
CA ALA A 22 -5.76 10.54 -20.16
C ALA A 22 -5.75 9.02 -19.90
N ARG A 23 -4.75 8.50 -19.18
CA ARG A 23 -4.56 7.06 -18.93
C ARG A 23 -5.22 6.55 -17.66
N ILE A 24 -5.50 7.45 -16.72
CA ILE A 24 -6.11 7.13 -15.42
C ILE A 24 -7.28 8.07 -15.13
N ASP A 25 -8.17 7.64 -14.27
CA ASP A 25 -9.24 8.45 -13.70
C ASP A 25 -8.71 9.40 -12.61
N ASP A 26 -9.46 10.49 -12.36
CA ASP A 26 -9.14 11.42 -11.29
C ASP A 26 -9.20 10.75 -9.92
N ALA A 27 -8.24 11.11 -9.06
CA ALA A 27 -8.20 10.62 -7.70
C ALA A 27 -7.72 11.71 -6.72
N ILE A 28 -8.18 11.61 -5.48
CA ILE A 28 -7.67 12.40 -4.36
C ILE A 28 -6.55 11.62 -3.69
N ILE A 29 -5.36 12.20 -3.64
CA ILE A 29 -4.20 11.60 -2.99
C ILE A 29 -4.04 12.21 -1.59
N VAL A 30 -4.13 11.38 -0.56
CA VAL A 30 -3.99 11.77 0.84
C VAL A 30 -2.67 11.22 1.37
N GLY A 31 -1.76 12.11 1.76
CA GLY A 31 -0.47 11.74 2.35
C GLY A 31 -0.54 11.67 3.87
N PHE A 32 -0.57 10.46 4.44
CA PHE A 32 -0.40 10.24 5.87
C PHE A 32 1.08 10.04 6.20
N HIS A 33 1.61 10.80 7.15
CA HIS A 33 3.04 10.77 7.47
C HIS A 33 3.29 10.70 8.97
N TYR A 34 4.45 10.20 9.33
CA TYR A 34 4.96 10.08 10.70
C TYR A 34 5.72 11.36 11.14
N GLU A 35 5.90 11.55 12.43
CA GLU A 35 6.62 12.70 12.98
C GLU A 35 8.14 12.49 12.89
N ASP A 36 8.63 11.31 13.34
CA ASP A 36 10.03 10.90 13.29
C ASP A 36 10.15 9.37 13.12
N VAL A 37 11.36 8.88 12.89
CA VAL A 37 11.63 7.46 12.60
C VAL A 37 11.26 6.54 13.77
N ASP A 38 11.46 6.97 15.02
CA ASP A 38 11.12 6.14 16.18
C ASP A 38 9.60 6.03 16.34
N LYS A 39 8.87 7.12 16.16
CA LYS A 39 7.42 7.13 16.14
C LYS A 39 6.86 6.35 14.95
N ARG A 40 7.49 6.47 13.77
CA ARG A 40 7.11 5.63 12.62
C ARG A 40 7.16 4.15 12.97
N ARG A 41 8.18 3.72 13.70
CA ARG A 41 8.30 2.32 14.13
C ARG A 41 7.20 1.93 15.12
N GLU A 42 6.88 2.78 16.09
CA GLU A 42 5.77 2.52 17.02
C GLU A 42 4.41 2.46 16.32
N GLU A 43 4.19 3.28 15.31
CA GLU A 43 2.91 3.49 14.64
C GLU A 43 2.69 2.56 13.45
N PHE A 44 3.75 2.18 12.71
CA PHE A 44 3.62 1.45 11.44
C PHE A 44 4.14 0.00 11.50
N HIS A 45 5.01 -0.32 12.46
CA HIS A 45 5.46 -1.71 12.60
C HIS A 45 4.29 -2.59 13.09
N PRO A 46 4.05 -3.78 12.52
CA PRO A 46 2.96 -4.66 12.97
C PRO A 46 2.93 -4.89 14.48
N GLN A 47 4.10 -5.09 15.09
CA GLN A 47 4.27 -5.24 16.55
C GLN A 47 4.40 -3.90 17.30
N GLY A 48 4.26 -2.76 16.61
CA GLY A 48 4.40 -1.44 17.22
C GLY A 48 3.33 -1.16 18.26
N SER A 49 3.70 -0.51 19.36
CA SER A 49 2.81 -0.22 20.49
C SER A 49 1.58 0.62 20.09
N ARG A 50 1.69 1.41 19.04
CA ARG A 50 0.67 2.33 18.55
C ARG A 50 0.06 1.93 17.20
N SER A 51 0.46 0.80 16.61
CA SER A 51 -0.01 0.38 15.28
C SER A 51 -1.54 0.26 15.20
N HIS A 52 -2.18 -0.23 16.26
CA HIS A 52 -3.63 -0.33 16.34
C HIS A 52 -4.33 1.05 16.34
N LEU A 53 -3.71 2.07 16.94
CA LEU A 53 -4.22 3.46 16.92
C LEU A 53 -4.10 4.06 15.52
N THR A 54 -3.01 3.80 14.81
CA THR A 54 -2.84 4.23 13.41
C THR A 54 -3.93 3.64 12.51
N ILE A 55 -4.17 2.33 12.61
CA ILE A 55 -5.25 1.65 11.87
C ILE A 55 -6.61 2.28 12.19
N GLN A 56 -6.89 2.51 13.48
CA GLN A 56 -8.13 3.11 13.92
C GLN A 56 -8.28 4.55 13.44
N SER A 57 -7.22 5.35 13.52
CA SER A 57 -7.24 6.76 13.05
C SER A 57 -7.50 6.86 11.56
N VAL A 58 -6.84 6.03 10.75
CA VAL A 58 -7.09 5.99 9.30
C VAL A 58 -8.55 5.67 8.98
N GLY A 59 -9.12 4.65 9.63
CA GLY A 59 -10.48 4.20 9.33
C GLY A 59 -11.60 5.04 9.93
N LYS A 60 -11.39 5.63 11.12
CA LYS A 60 -12.45 6.27 11.90
C LYS A 60 -12.33 7.79 12.03
N GLU A 61 -11.18 8.36 11.68
CA GLU A 61 -10.94 9.81 11.79
C GLU A 61 -10.57 10.42 10.43
N ILE A 62 -9.48 9.95 9.82
CA ILE A 62 -8.97 10.51 8.55
C ILE A 62 -9.96 10.28 7.42
N LEU A 63 -10.43 9.03 7.21
CA LEU A 63 -11.37 8.74 6.14
C LEU A 63 -12.69 9.51 6.27
N PRO A 64 -13.38 9.54 7.42
CA PRO A 64 -14.58 10.36 7.57
C PRO A 64 -14.34 11.84 7.34
N PHE A 65 -13.20 12.39 7.76
CA PHE A 65 -12.82 13.76 7.47
C PHE A 65 -12.69 14.01 5.96
N ILE A 66 -11.99 13.14 5.24
CA ILE A 66 -11.85 13.24 3.79
C ILE A 66 -13.21 13.12 3.09
N ASP A 67 -14.02 12.13 3.47
CA ASP A 67 -15.35 11.91 2.89
C ASP A 67 -16.37 13.04 3.17
N SER A 68 -16.15 13.82 4.22
CA SER A 68 -16.97 14.99 4.54
C SER A 68 -16.50 16.27 3.89
N THR A 69 -15.20 16.35 3.57
CA THR A 69 -14.54 17.57 3.06
C THR A 69 -14.48 17.60 1.55
N PHE A 70 -14.32 16.42 0.91
CA PHE A 70 -14.13 16.29 -0.53
C PHE A 70 -15.23 15.42 -1.15
N SER A 71 -15.45 15.59 -2.45
CA SER A 71 -16.35 14.73 -3.22
C SER A 71 -15.67 13.39 -3.49
N THR A 72 -16.04 12.37 -2.73
CA THR A 72 -15.48 11.02 -2.80
C THR A 72 -16.51 9.98 -3.18
N LEU A 73 -16.06 8.88 -3.78
CA LEU A 73 -16.85 7.67 -3.92
C LEU A 73 -16.75 6.89 -2.58
N LYS A 74 -17.89 6.80 -1.85
CA LYS A 74 -17.94 6.21 -0.50
C LYS A 74 -18.09 4.70 -0.52
N VAL A 75 -17.30 4.01 -1.38
CA VAL A 75 -17.29 2.56 -1.52
C VAL A 75 -15.87 2.01 -1.41
N GLY A 76 -15.74 0.81 -0.87
CA GLY A 76 -14.43 0.22 -0.56
C GLY A 76 -13.52 0.06 -1.77
N ASN A 77 -14.08 -0.35 -2.92
CA ASN A 77 -13.32 -0.54 -4.16
C ASN A 77 -12.89 0.76 -4.87
N ALA A 78 -13.30 1.93 -4.38
CA ALA A 78 -12.80 3.24 -4.80
C ALA A 78 -11.73 3.81 -3.87
N ARG A 79 -11.30 3.05 -2.85
CA ARG A 79 -10.31 3.47 -1.85
C ARG A 79 -9.10 2.56 -1.89
N LEU A 80 -7.95 3.14 -2.15
CA LEU A 80 -6.66 2.47 -2.24
C LEU A 80 -5.74 2.92 -1.11
N LEU A 81 -5.19 1.97 -0.37
CA LEU A 81 -4.08 2.19 0.56
C LEU A 81 -2.77 1.83 -0.13
N VAL A 82 -1.78 2.69 -0.03
CA VAL A 82 -0.44 2.46 -0.61
C VAL A 82 0.62 2.70 0.45
N GLY A 83 1.58 1.79 0.54
CA GLY A 83 2.70 1.96 1.46
C GLY A 83 3.94 1.18 1.06
N ASP A 84 5.09 1.68 1.51
CA ASP A 84 6.38 1.05 1.39
C ASP A 84 6.87 0.53 2.75
N SER A 85 7.61 -0.57 2.78
CA SER A 85 8.22 -1.10 4.00
C SER A 85 7.19 -1.23 5.15
N LEU A 86 7.42 -0.60 6.30
CA LEU A 86 6.47 -0.56 7.44
C LEU A 86 5.12 0.08 7.06
N ALA A 87 5.12 1.09 6.17
CA ALA A 87 3.88 1.67 5.68
C ALA A 87 3.09 0.70 4.80
N GLY A 88 3.76 -0.20 4.06
CA GLY A 88 3.12 -1.31 3.36
C GLY A 88 2.45 -2.28 4.32
N SER A 89 3.10 -2.59 5.44
CA SER A 89 2.53 -3.45 6.48
C SER A 89 1.26 -2.85 7.09
N ILE A 90 1.31 -1.58 7.48
CA ILE A 90 0.17 -0.91 8.11
C ILE A 90 -0.97 -0.70 7.12
N ALA A 91 -0.68 -0.49 5.82
CA ALA A 91 -1.68 -0.42 4.76
C ALA A 91 -2.43 -1.75 4.65
N LEU A 92 -1.72 -2.88 4.60
CA LEU A 92 -2.34 -4.21 4.58
C LEU A 92 -3.16 -4.48 5.84
N LEU A 93 -2.60 -4.22 7.03
CA LEU A 93 -3.31 -4.42 8.30
C LEU A 93 -4.58 -3.56 8.40
N THR A 94 -4.56 -2.35 7.86
CA THR A 94 -5.73 -1.48 7.79
C THR A 94 -6.80 -2.06 6.87
N ALA A 95 -6.43 -2.51 5.66
CA ALA A 95 -7.35 -3.16 4.75
C ALA A 95 -7.93 -4.46 5.34
N LEU A 96 -7.11 -5.28 6.01
CA LEU A 96 -7.55 -6.50 6.69
C LEU A 96 -8.44 -6.23 7.92
N THR A 97 -8.37 -5.02 8.50
CA THR A 97 -9.26 -4.60 9.59
C THR A 97 -10.58 -4.07 9.07
N TYR A 98 -10.57 -3.40 7.94
CA TYR A 98 -11.72 -2.76 7.31
C TYR A 98 -11.86 -3.15 5.83
N PRO A 99 -12.02 -4.44 5.49
CA PRO A 99 -11.93 -4.92 4.10
C PRO A 99 -13.05 -4.40 3.20
N THR A 100 -14.19 -4.06 3.76
CA THR A 100 -15.32 -3.45 3.05
C THR A 100 -15.19 -1.93 2.87
N ILE A 101 -14.30 -1.30 3.65
CA ILE A 101 -14.04 0.15 3.63
C ILE A 101 -12.84 0.47 2.75
N PHE A 102 -11.77 -0.31 2.85
CA PHE A 102 -10.57 -0.23 2.04
C PHE A 102 -10.36 -1.56 1.33
N SER A 103 -10.87 -1.70 0.11
CA SER A 103 -10.79 -2.98 -0.61
C SER A 103 -9.58 -3.07 -1.55
N ARG A 104 -8.77 -2.02 -1.66
CA ARG A 104 -7.58 -1.99 -2.52
C ARG A 104 -6.34 -1.63 -1.72
N VAL A 105 -5.28 -2.40 -1.92
CA VAL A 105 -4.00 -2.21 -1.24
C VAL A 105 -2.84 -2.42 -2.21
N ALA A 106 -1.86 -1.51 -2.18
CA ALA A 106 -0.59 -1.66 -2.87
C ALA A 106 0.57 -1.60 -1.87
N MET A 107 1.46 -2.58 -1.95
CA MET A 107 2.59 -2.73 -1.05
C MET A 107 3.90 -2.79 -1.82
N LEU A 108 4.83 -1.92 -1.46
CA LEU A 108 6.21 -1.88 -1.94
C LEU A 108 7.10 -2.44 -0.84
N SER A 109 7.61 -3.64 -1.01
CA SER A 109 8.53 -4.29 -0.05
C SER A 109 8.03 -4.21 1.41
N PRO A 110 6.81 -4.67 1.73
CA PRO A 110 6.28 -4.54 3.09
C PRO A 110 7.11 -5.35 4.09
N HIS A 111 7.17 -4.88 5.32
CA HIS A 111 7.61 -5.73 6.43
C HIS A 111 6.53 -6.76 6.73
N SER A 112 6.87 -8.03 6.69
CA SER A 112 5.95 -9.13 7.01
C SER A 112 6.47 -9.92 8.21
N ASP A 113 5.57 -10.21 9.13
CA ASP A 113 5.81 -11.02 10.33
C ASP A 113 4.57 -11.87 10.67
N ASP A 114 4.66 -12.68 11.73
CA ASP A 114 3.57 -13.56 12.16
C ASP A 114 2.27 -12.79 12.41
N LYS A 115 2.33 -11.56 12.91
CA LYS A 115 1.14 -10.75 13.15
C LYS A 115 0.41 -10.38 11.86
N VAL A 116 1.14 -10.10 10.79
CA VAL A 116 0.55 -9.87 9.46
C VAL A 116 -0.12 -11.13 8.94
N LEU A 117 0.55 -12.28 9.05
CA LEU A 117 0.02 -13.57 8.63
C LEU A 117 -1.22 -13.97 9.44
N ASP A 118 -1.18 -13.81 10.75
CA ASP A 118 -2.31 -14.09 11.64
C ASP A 118 -3.52 -13.21 11.30
N LYS A 119 -3.29 -11.92 11.05
CA LYS A 119 -4.36 -11.00 10.66
C LYS A 119 -4.97 -11.36 9.32
N LEU A 120 -4.16 -11.76 8.34
CA LEU A 120 -4.63 -12.25 7.05
C LEU A 120 -5.50 -13.50 7.23
N ASN A 121 -5.05 -14.46 8.04
CA ASN A 121 -5.78 -15.70 8.28
C ASN A 121 -7.13 -15.46 8.96
N GLN A 122 -7.19 -14.55 9.93
CA GLN A 122 -8.37 -14.23 10.73
C GLN A 122 -9.36 -13.27 10.03
N CYS A 123 -8.95 -12.57 8.99
CA CYS A 123 -9.79 -11.58 8.33
C CYS A 123 -11.01 -12.24 7.69
N ALA A 124 -12.20 -11.81 8.10
CA ALA A 124 -13.44 -12.09 7.38
C ALA A 124 -13.55 -11.17 6.15
N ASN A 125 -14.18 -11.65 5.08
CA ASN A 125 -14.38 -10.91 3.82
C ASN A 125 -13.08 -10.49 3.11
N LYS A 126 -11.98 -11.19 3.34
CA LYS A 126 -10.71 -10.92 2.67
C LYS A 126 -10.76 -11.08 1.16
N GLU A 127 -11.70 -11.87 0.66
CA GLU A 127 -11.99 -12.07 -0.76
C GLU A 127 -12.47 -10.78 -1.48
N GLN A 128 -12.87 -9.76 -0.73
CA GLN A 128 -13.19 -8.45 -1.28
C GLN A 128 -11.95 -7.60 -1.61
N LEU A 129 -10.77 -8.04 -1.15
CA LEU A 129 -9.53 -7.30 -1.36
C LEU A 129 -8.99 -7.50 -2.77
N THR A 130 -8.41 -6.44 -3.30
CA THR A 130 -7.50 -6.45 -4.44
C THR A 130 -6.14 -5.99 -3.94
N ILE A 131 -5.14 -6.85 -4.04
CA ILE A 131 -3.81 -6.62 -3.50
C ILE A 131 -2.78 -6.57 -4.64
N TRP A 132 -1.98 -5.50 -4.67
CA TRP A 132 -0.79 -5.36 -5.49
C TRP A 132 0.43 -5.39 -4.55
N HIS A 133 1.35 -6.32 -4.79
CA HIS A 133 2.45 -6.61 -3.88
C HIS A 133 3.73 -6.87 -4.66
N VAL A 134 4.79 -6.13 -4.34
CA VAL A 134 6.11 -6.35 -4.93
C VAL A 134 7.21 -6.34 -3.88
N ILE A 135 8.32 -7.04 -4.19
CA ILE A 135 9.52 -7.15 -3.37
C ILE A 135 10.77 -7.11 -4.26
N GLY A 136 11.84 -6.47 -3.79
CA GLY A 136 13.10 -6.45 -4.50
C GLY A 136 13.91 -7.74 -4.31
N LEU A 137 14.53 -8.24 -5.37
CA LEU A 137 15.36 -9.44 -5.34
C LEU A 137 16.62 -9.25 -4.47
N ASP A 138 17.12 -8.02 -4.34
CA ASP A 138 18.29 -7.69 -3.50
C ASP A 138 17.95 -7.57 -2.00
N GLU A 139 16.69 -7.82 -1.61
CA GLU A 139 16.22 -7.63 -0.22
C GLU A 139 16.33 -8.90 0.65
N LYS A 140 17.11 -9.89 0.24
CA LYS A 140 17.34 -11.11 1.02
C LYS A 140 18.33 -10.90 2.17
N ASP A 141 19.39 -10.12 1.94
CA ASP A 141 20.43 -9.84 2.91
C ASP A 141 20.97 -8.43 2.69
N PHE A 142 20.32 -7.45 3.29
CA PHE A 142 20.65 -6.04 3.10
C PHE A 142 20.71 -5.29 4.44
N THR A 143 21.27 -4.09 4.40
CA THR A 143 21.34 -3.22 5.58
C THR A 143 20.18 -2.23 5.58
N LEU A 144 19.35 -2.25 6.62
CA LEU A 144 18.27 -1.29 6.79
C LEU A 144 18.83 0.13 6.92
N PRO A 145 18.40 1.07 6.08
CA PRO A 145 18.91 2.45 6.11
C PRO A 145 18.53 3.20 7.40
N THR A 146 17.49 2.75 8.10
CA THR A 146 16.98 3.42 9.31
C THR A 146 17.76 3.10 10.58
N ASN A 147 18.42 1.95 10.66
CA ASN A 147 19.08 1.52 11.90
C ASN A 147 20.39 0.73 11.70
N GLY A 148 20.83 0.55 10.45
CA GLY A 148 22.06 -0.17 10.11
C GLY A 148 22.05 -1.67 10.38
N LYS A 149 20.91 -2.26 10.73
CA LYS A 149 20.80 -3.71 10.98
C LYS A 149 20.64 -4.49 9.67
N ARG A 150 21.17 -5.72 9.67
CA ARG A 150 20.93 -6.68 8.57
C ARG A 150 19.50 -7.18 8.63
N ALA A 151 18.89 -7.33 7.46
CA ALA A 151 17.52 -7.78 7.32
C ALA A 151 17.34 -8.67 6.08
N ASP A 152 16.33 -9.54 6.16
CA ASP A 152 15.77 -10.30 5.06
C ASP A 152 14.30 -9.92 4.93
N PHE A 153 13.94 -9.27 3.84
CA PHE A 153 12.54 -8.97 3.51
C PHE A 153 12.03 -9.88 2.40
N LEU A 154 12.92 -10.42 1.56
CA LEU A 154 12.52 -11.27 0.44
C LEU A 154 11.84 -12.56 0.91
N THR A 155 12.43 -13.27 1.87
CA THR A 155 11.89 -14.55 2.36
C THR A 155 10.51 -14.39 3.00
N PRO A 156 10.28 -13.46 3.97
CA PRO A 156 8.95 -13.25 4.55
C PRO A 156 7.90 -12.76 3.55
N ASN A 157 8.30 -12.01 2.51
CA ASN A 157 7.39 -11.55 1.48
C ASN A 157 6.97 -12.69 0.53
N ARG A 158 7.85 -13.62 0.22
CA ARG A 158 7.49 -14.86 -0.49
C ARG A 158 6.51 -15.70 0.33
N GLU A 159 6.73 -15.82 1.64
CA GLU A 159 5.80 -16.50 2.54
C GLU A 159 4.43 -15.82 2.56
N LEU A 160 4.39 -14.49 2.70
CA LEU A 160 3.15 -13.71 2.63
C LEU A 160 2.43 -13.94 1.31
N ALA A 161 3.16 -13.93 0.18
CA ALA A 161 2.60 -14.18 -1.14
C ALA A 161 1.95 -15.58 -1.22
N GLU A 162 2.62 -16.61 -0.74
CA GLU A 162 2.07 -17.97 -0.71
C GLU A 162 0.83 -18.10 0.20
N GLN A 163 0.78 -17.34 1.29
CA GLN A 163 -0.42 -17.29 2.15
C GLN A 163 -1.59 -16.58 1.45
N ILE A 164 -1.35 -15.43 0.81
CA ILE A 164 -2.39 -14.69 0.07
C ILE A 164 -2.99 -15.55 -1.05
N LYS A 165 -2.17 -16.28 -1.80
CA LYS A 165 -2.60 -17.17 -2.89
C LYS A 165 -3.55 -18.30 -2.45
N LYS A 166 -3.59 -18.65 -1.16
CA LYS A 166 -4.52 -19.67 -0.63
C LYS A 166 -5.96 -19.19 -0.57
N TYR A 167 -6.19 -17.86 -0.69
CA TYR A 167 -7.49 -17.27 -0.58
C TYR A 167 -7.96 -16.76 -1.96
N ASN A 168 -9.28 -16.58 -2.12
CA ASN A 168 -9.88 -16.03 -3.32
C ASN A 168 -9.77 -14.47 -3.32
N ILE A 169 -8.54 -13.98 -3.26
CA ILE A 169 -8.20 -12.55 -3.30
C ILE A 169 -7.74 -12.22 -4.72
N THR A 170 -8.19 -11.10 -5.28
CA THR A 170 -7.60 -10.58 -6.52
C THR A 170 -6.18 -10.09 -6.21
N TYR A 171 -5.18 -10.80 -6.73
CA TYR A 171 -3.80 -10.64 -6.28
C TYR A 171 -2.81 -10.53 -7.42
N TYR A 172 -2.03 -9.44 -7.43
CA TYR A 172 -0.84 -9.29 -8.24
C TYR A 172 0.39 -9.36 -7.34
N TYR A 173 1.36 -10.20 -7.72
CA TYR A 173 2.65 -10.33 -7.05
C TYR A 173 3.77 -10.34 -8.07
N ASP A 174 4.83 -9.57 -7.82
CA ASP A 174 6.03 -9.57 -8.64
C ASP A 174 7.30 -9.35 -7.81
N GLU A 175 8.43 -9.84 -8.31
CA GLU A 175 9.76 -9.66 -7.72
C GLU A 175 10.60 -8.82 -8.70
N PHE A 176 10.92 -7.59 -8.32
CA PHE A 176 11.63 -6.67 -9.20
C PHE A 176 13.16 -6.70 -8.98
N GLU A 177 13.93 -6.40 -10.03
CA GLU A 177 15.37 -6.18 -9.93
C GLU A 177 15.64 -4.89 -9.16
N GLY A 178 16.15 -5.01 -7.94
CA GLY A 178 16.44 -3.89 -7.05
C GLY A 178 16.32 -4.21 -5.57
N GLY A 179 16.48 -3.19 -4.73
CA GLY A 179 16.52 -3.29 -3.29
C GLY A 179 15.58 -2.35 -2.56
N HIS A 180 15.75 -2.27 -1.25
CA HIS A 180 14.88 -1.56 -0.31
C HIS A 180 15.12 -0.06 -0.32
N GLN A 181 14.77 0.63 -1.42
CA GLN A 181 15.07 2.06 -1.60
C GLN A 181 14.17 2.74 -2.64
N TRP A 182 13.98 4.04 -2.47
CA TRP A 182 13.10 4.84 -3.31
C TRP A 182 13.49 4.88 -4.80
N LYS A 183 14.78 4.79 -5.13
CA LYS A 183 15.19 4.77 -6.56
C LYS A 183 14.62 3.56 -7.30
N ASP A 184 14.40 2.44 -6.57
CA ASP A 184 13.90 1.18 -7.13
C ASP A 184 12.36 1.11 -7.04
N TRP A 185 11.75 1.71 -6.01
CA TRP A 185 10.28 1.79 -5.88
C TRP A 185 9.63 2.85 -6.76
N LYS A 186 10.29 3.98 -6.99
CA LYS A 186 9.72 5.10 -7.74
C LYS A 186 9.18 4.73 -9.12
N PRO A 187 9.88 3.93 -9.97
CA PRO A 187 9.36 3.52 -11.28
C PRO A 187 8.05 2.74 -11.19
N LEU A 188 7.83 2.01 -10.09
CA LEU A 188 6.66 1.15 -9.89
C LEU A 188 5.39 1.93 -9.51
N LEU A 189 5.50 3.22 -9.17
CA LEU A 189 4.34 4.04 -8.81
C LEU A 189 3.38 4.26 -10.00
N SER A 190 3.91 4.36 -11.21
CA SER A 190 3.07 4.44 -12.42
C SER A 190 2.29 3.14 -12.63
N ASP A 191 2.89 1.99 -12.33
CA ASP A 191 2.24 0.68 -12.48
C ASP A 191 1.11 0.52 -11.48
N ILE A 192 1.30 0.96 -10.22
CA ILE A 192 0.25 1.00 -9.19
C ILE A 192 -0.93 1.87 -9.66
N LEU A 193 -0.66 3.10 -10.11
CA LEU A 193 -1.70 4.01 -10.56
C LEU A 193 -2.45 3.46 -11.77
N LEU A 194 -1.75 2.88 -12.73
CA LEU A 194 -2.36 2.23 -13.89
C LEU A 194 -3.15 0.97 -13.51
N TYR A 195 -2.68 0.19 -12.55
CA TYR A 195 -3.39 -1.01 -12.11
C TYR A 195 -4.74 -0.70 -11.48
N PHE A 196 -4.80 0.34 -10.65
CA PHE A 196 -6.00 0.66 -9.87
C PHE A 196 -6.90 1.76 -10.46
N LEU A 197 -6.36 2.66 -11.28
CA LEU A 197 -7.04 3.86 -11.75
C LEU A 197 -7.16 3.94 -13.28
N ARG A 198 -6.76 2.90 -14.03
CA ARG A 198 -6.83 2.91 -15.50
C ARG A 198 -8.26 3.26 -15.95
N LYS A 199 -8.38 4.21 -16.88
CA LYS A 199 -9.64 4.49 -17.56
C LYS A 199 -10.11 3.27 -18.32
N ASN A 200 -11.39 2.90 -18.15
CA ASN A 200 -12.05 1.97 -19.03
C ASN A 200 -12.34 2.68 -20.36
N THR A 201 -11.63 2.28 -21.43
CA THR A 201 -11.83 2.84 -22.77
C THR A 201 -13.08 2.33 -23.46
N ASP A 202 -13.84 1.43 -22.82
CA ASP A 202 -15.03 0.80 -23.41
C ASP A 202 -16.29 1.67 -23.37
N ASP A 203 -16.27 2.83 -22.68
CA ASP A 203 -17.43 3.73 -22.60
C ASP A 203 -17.53 4.75 -23.77
N GLN A 204 -16.64 4.69 -24.78
CA GLN A 204 -16.65 5.64 -25.91
C GLN A 204 -17.47 5.20 -27.15
N HIS A 205 -18.31 4.17 -27.05
CA HIS A 205 -19.09 3.67 -28.19
C HIS A 205 -20.61 3.78 -28.05
N TYR A 206 -21.13 4.68 -27.22
CA TYR A 206 -22.56 5.00 -27.18
C TYR A 206 -22.79 6.52 -27.21
N GLU A 207 -22.55 7.15 -28.34
CA GLU A 207 -23.22 8.36 -28.81
C GLU A 207 -23.78 8.14 -30.21
#